data_54d20ae6df8b3693804206c07ad3080c
#
_entry.id   54d20ae6df8b3693804206c07ad3080c
#
_cell.length_a   1.000
_cell.length_b   1.000
_cell.length_c   1.000
_cell.angle_alpha   90.00
_cell.angle_beta   90.00
_cell.angle_gamma   90.00
#
_symmetry.space_group_name_H-M   'P 1'
#
loop_
_entity.id
_entity.type
_entity.pdbx_description
1 polymer ?
#
loop_
_entity_poly.entity_id
_entity_poly.type
_entity_poly.pdbx_seq_one_letter_code
_entity_poly.pdbx_strand_id
1 'polypeptide(L)'
;MRKILTLVSICLVMASYTTKAAETVRLSLFSWPGYGFWFIAKEKGLTEGLELDISIIEDPYQSFGLMTAGQLDATSSTAEYGPIAADKEVGIKLVTYTNPSYGTDKIILAPGIISAEQLKGETVAVLEGGLTQIFMAEWLRDNGVDISEVSFTNLIMDDAVGAMVGGTAAAAEFWEPFGSQVLEAMPGATVAADSTEEKYIQTAMLGDALYMSTAFIEGRPEAAAKLTRAYFNAVDFWKANPTEGNQIIAKGLNFSVADVEQVLGADGEILKGGIFVFDREQAAVFMGLTEGTLPLGIASDGMKAHWDITTDWWLKFGFVDRALPMETGVDTTPLRAALQ
;
A
#
# COMPACT_ATOMS: atom_id res chain seq x y z
N MET A 1 -20.45 -66.19 -54.38
CA MET A 1 -19.53 -65.11 -54.23
C MET A 1 -20.08 -64.15 -53.15
N ARG A 2 -19.62 -64.29 -51.87
CA ARG A 2 -20.04 -63.44 -50.72
C ARG A 2 -19.04 -62.31 -50.57
N LYS A 3 -19.52 -61.08 -50.73
CA LYS A 3 -18.69 -59.85 -50.43
C LYS A 3 -18.77 -59.58 -48.94
N ILE A 4 -17.60 -59.63 -48.25
CA ILE A 4 -17.44 -59.21 -46.87
C ILE A 4 -17.19 -57.71 -46.88
N LEU A 5 -18.11 -56.94 -46.28
CA LEU A 5 -17.92 -55.50 -46.02
C LEU A 5 -17.22 -55.38 -44.65
N THR A 6 -16.00 -54.90 -44.66
CA THR A 6 -15.27 -54.60 -43.43
C THR A 6 -15.63 -53.16 -43.02
N LEU A 7 -16.34 -53.01 -41.88
CA LEU A 7 -16.64 -51.73 -41.26
C LEU A 7 -15.39 -51.29 -40.44
N VAL A 8 -14.73 -50.23 -40.84
CA VAL A 8 -13.67 -49.57 -40.04
C VAL A 8 -14.35 -48.57 -39.13
N SER A 9 -14.42 -48.85 -37.82
CA SER A 9 -14.85 -47.91 -36.78
C SER A 9 -13.70 -46.97 -36.47
N ILE A 10 -13.83 -45.72 -36.87
CA ILE A 10 -12.91 -44.65 -36.44
C ILE A 10 -13.40 -44.16 -35.07
N CYS A 11 -12.71 -44.55 -33.99
CA CYS A 11 -12.91 -43.95 -32.66
C CYS A 11 -12.30 -42.54 -32.65
N LEU A 12 -13.14 -41.52 -32.70
CA LEU A 12 -12.74 -40.14 -32.47
C LEU A 12 -12.52 -39.94 -30.95
N VAL A 13 -11.29 -39.93 -30.51
CA VAL A 13 -10.95 -39.54 -29.13
C VAL A 13 -11.08 -38.03 -29.00
N MET A 14 -12.23 -37.55 -28.52
CA MET A 14 -12.38 -36.16 -28.11
C MET A 14 -11.57 -35.96 -26.82
N ALA A 15 -10.41 -35.37 -26.95
CA ALA A 15 -9.67 -34.85 -25.81
C ALA A 15 -10.49 -33.69 -25.22
N SER A 16 -11.18 -33.95 -24.10
CA SER A 16 -11.85 -32.91 -23.35
C SER A 16 -10.76 -32.05 -22.67
N TYR A 17 -10.45 -30.91 -23.27
CA TYR A 17 -9.67 -29.87 -22.57
C TYR A 17 -10.58 -29.32 -21.47
N THR A 18 -10.43 -29.80 -20.25
CA THR A 18 -10.98 -29.14 -19.09
C THR A 18 -10.18 -27.83 -18.92
N THR A 19 -10.71 -26.71 -19.37
CA THR A 19 -10.22 -25.40 -18.97
C THR A 19 -10.41 -25.33 -17.46
N LYS A 20 -9.30 -25.41 -16.71
CA LYS A 20 -9.33 -25.15 -15.27
C LYS A 20 -9.88 -23.74 -15.10
N ALA A 21 -10.97 -23.60 -14.34
CA ALA A 21 -11.51 -22.27 -14.02
C ALA A 21 -10.39 -21.42 -13.43
N ALA A 22 -10.33 -20.15 -13.79
CA ALA A 22 -9.37 -19.23 -13.23
C ALA A 22 -9.51 -19.21 -11.69
N GLU A 23 -8.40 -19.22 -11.01
CA GLU A 23 -8.38 -19.19 -9.55
C GLU A 23 -8.60 -17.76 -9.09
N THR A 24 -9.70 -17.50 -8.35
CA THR A 24 -10.05 -16.17 -7.87
C THR A 24 -9.21 -15.81 -6.64
N VAL A 25 -8.66 -14.59 -6.64
CA VAL A 25 -8.01 -13.94 -5.50
C VAL A 25 -8.78 -12.68 -5.17
N ARG A 26 -9.25 -12.58 -3.92
CA ARG A 26 -10.01 -11.45 -3.39
C ARG A 26 -9.03 -10.47 -2.75
N LEU A 27 -8.95 -9.27 -3.28
CA LEU A 27 -7.99 -8.24 -2.93
C LEU A 27 -8.71 -6.95 -2.59
N SER A 28 -8.30 -6.29 -1.51
CA SER A 28 -8.73 -4.92 -1.21
C SER A 28 -7.59 -3.91 -1.32
N LEU A 29 -7.99 -2.67 -1.45
CA LEU A 29 -7.14 -1.47 -1.38
C LEU A 29 -8.02 -0.29 -1.00
N PHE A 30 -7.46 0.80 -0.51
CA PHE A 30 -8.19 2.07 -0.42
C PHE A 30 -7.82 3.00 -1.59
N SER A 31 -8.55 4.10 -1.76
CA SER A 31 -8.45 5.01 -2.91
C SER A 31 -7.11 5.76 -2.90
N TRP A 32 -6.07 5.09 -3.43
CA TRP A 32 -4.71 5.59 -3.50
C TRP A 32 -4.05 5.19 -4.82
N PRO A 33 -3.48 6.14 -5.60
CA PRO A 33 -2.84 5.82 -6.88
C PRO A 33 -1.72 4.78 -6.77
N GLY A 34 -0.96 4.76 -5.66
CA GLY A 34 0.11 3.78 -5.41
C GLY A 34 -0.37 2.33 -5.33
N TYR A 35 -1.68 2.09 -5.11
CA TYR A 35 -2.27 0.74 -5.15
C TYR A 35 -2.91 0.40 -6.50
N GLY A 36 -2.97 1.34 -7.43
CA GLY A 36 -3.66 1.20 -8.71
C GLY A 36 -3.07 0.19 -9.67
N PHE A 37 -1.86 -0.33 -9.42
CA PHE A 37 -1.19 -1.35 -10.24
C PHE A 37 -2.01 -2.63 -10.37
N TRP A 38 -2.88 -2.95 -9.43
CA TRP A 38 -3.80 -4.08 -9.52
C TRP A 38 -4.81 -3.97 -10.67
N PHE A 39 -5.24 -2.75 -10.99
CA PHE A 39 -6.12 -2.51 -12.15
C PHE A 39 -5.36 -2.74 -13.46
N ILE A 40 -4.08 -2.37 -13.51
CA ILE A 40 -3.21 -2.68 -14.65
C ILE A 40 -3.04 -4.19 -14.79
N ALA A 41 -2.69 -4.90 -13.69
CA ALA A 41 -2.53 -6.35 -13.70
C ALA A 41 -3.78 -7.04 -14.26
N LYS A 42 -4.97 -6.62 -13.81
CA LYS A 42 -6.26 -7.16 -14.24
C LYS A 42 -6.56 -6.84 -15.70
N GLU A 43 -6.48 -5.56 -16.11
CA GLU A 43 -6.86 -5.11 -17.44
C GLU A 43 -5.91 -5.63 -18.54
N LYS A 44 -4.62 -5.77 -18.21
CA LYS A 44 -3.58 -6.26 -19.13
C LYS A 44 -3.39 -7.78 -19.10
N GLY A 45 -4.12 -8.51 -18.24
CA GLY A 45 -3.98 -9.95 -18.13
C GLY A 45 -2.63 -10.42 -17.60
N LEU A 46 -1.99 -9.62 -16.73
CA LEU A 46 -0.66 -9.89 -16.14
C LEU A 46 -0.72 -10.80 -14.91
N THR A 47 -1.85 -11.46 -14.68
CA THR A 47 -2.19 -12.18 -13.45
C THR A 47 -1.79 -13.66 -13.45
N GLU A 48 -1.11 -14.13 -14.47
CA GLU A 48 -0.70 -15.55 -14.64
C GLU A 48 -1.86 -16.55 -14.47
N GLY A 49 -3.05 -16.16 -14.93
CA GLY A 49 -4.26 -16.98 -14.87
C GLY A 49 -5.03 -16.88 -13.56
N LEU A 50 -4.69 -15.97 -12.66
CA LEU A 50 -5.54 -15.59 -11.55
C LEU A 50 -6.66 -14.65 -12.04
N GLU A 51 -7.83 -14.77 -11.43
CA GLU A 51 -8.92 -13.81 -11.53
C GLU A 51 -8.88 -12.89 -10.31
N LEU A 52 -8.64 -11.59 -10.51
CA LEU A 52 -8.61 -10.62 -9.41
C LEU A 52 -10.01 -10.06 -9.16
N ASP A 53 -10.54 -10.32 -7.97
CA ASP A 53 -11.73 -9.69 -7.42
C ASP A 53 -11.26 -8.54 -6.50
N ILE A 54 -11.31 -7.30 -7.04
CA ILE A 54 -10.75 -6.11 -6.40
C ILE A 54 -11.88 -5.31 -5.76
N SER A 55 -11.74 -5.00 -4.47
CA SER A 55 -12.65 -4.15 -3.70
C SER A 55 -11.91 -2.91 -3.19
N ILE A 56 -12.54 -1.75 -3.28
CA ILE A 56 -12.06 -0.53 -2.62
C ILE A 56 -12.70 -0.48 -1.24
N ILE A 57 -11.86 -0.47 -0.20
CA ILE A 57 -12.27 -0.45 1.22
C ILE A 57 -11.38 0.58 1.92
N GLU A 58 -11.96 1.71 2.30
CA GLU A 58 -11.20 2.85 2.83
C GLU A 58 -10.67 2.66 4.26
N ASP A 59 -11.28 1.76 5.04
CA ASP A 59 -10.82 1.42 6.37
C ASP A 59 -9.92 0.18 6.34
N PRO A 60 -8.60 0.31 6.64
CA PRO A 60 -7.67 -0.82 6.67
C PRO A 60 -8.04 -1.87 7.72
N TYR A 61 -8.61 -1.48 8.86
CA TYR A 61 -9.05 -2.44 9.89
C TYR A 61 -10.24 -3.28 9.41
N GLN A 62 -11.13 -2.72 8.58
CA GLN A 62 -12.17 -3.50 7.90
C GLN A 62 -11.56 -4.54 6.97
N SER A 63 -10.56 -4.16 6.17
CA SER A 63 -9.84 -5.10 5.29
C SER A 63 -9.18 -6.23 6.08
N PHE A 64 -8.49 -5.92 7.18
CA PHE A 64 -7.86 -6.91 8.05
C PHE A 64 -8.91 -7.83 8.72
N GLY A 65 -10.03 -7.28 9.15
CA GLY A 65 -11.14 -8.07 9.68
C GLY A 65 -11.70 -9.07 8.66
N LEU A 66 -11.88 -8.64 7.41
CA LEU A 66 -12.32 -9.51 6.30
C LEU A 66 -11.27 -10.57 5.95
N MET A 67 -9.96 -10.25 6.00
CA MET A 67 -8.89 -11.23 5.81
C MET A 67 -8.88 -12.28 6.92
N THR A 68 -9.01 -11.87 8.18
CA THR A 68 -9.10 -12.76 9.34
C THR A 68 -10.33 -13.68 9.23
N ALA A 69 -11.44 -13.17 8.71
CA ALA A 69 -12.67 -13.94 8.47
C ALA A 69 -12.60 -14.83 7.21
N GLY A 70 -11.47 -14.83 6.46
CA GLY A 70 -11.31 -15.58 5.22
C GLY A 70 -12.16 -15.07 4.05
N GLN A 71 -12.62 -13.81 4.11
CA GLN A 71 -13.39 -13.17 3.05
C GLN A 71 -12.52 -12.38 2.06
N LEU A 72 -11.29 -12.01 2.47
CA LEU A 72 -10.23 -11.48 1.61
C LEU A 72 -8.99 -12.35 1.72
N ASP A 73 -8.23 -12.42 0.65
CA ASP A 73 -6.97 -13.14 0.55
C ASP A 73 -5.76 -12.21 0.78
N ALA A 74 -5.87 -10.95 0.30
CA ALA A 74 -4.82 -9.95 0.35
C ALA A 74 -5.36 -8.52 0.47
N THR A 75 -4.50 -7.59 0.85
CA THR A 75 -4.78 -6.13 0.80
C THR A 75 -3.50 -5.35 0.54
N SER A 76 -3.61 -4.24 -0.20
CA SER A 76 -2.58 -3.20 -0.22
C SER A 76 -2.91 -2.14 0.82
N SER A 77 -1.95 -1.83 1.68
CA SER A 77 -2.09 -0.86 2.77
C SER A 77 -0.72 -0.31 3.15
N THR A 78 -0.66 0.64 4.09
CA THR A 78 0.64 1.15 4.54
C THR A 78 1.40 0.12 5.38
N ALA A 79 2.73 0.17 5.34
CA ALA A 79 3.59 -0.83 5.99
C ALA A 79 3.51 -0.77 7.53
N GLU A 80 3.06 0.37 8.07
CA GLU A 80 2.99 0.67 9.50
C GLU A 80 1.98 -0.20 10.25
N TYR A 81 0.99 -0.79 9.57
CA TYR A 81 0.04 -1.74 10.18
C TYR A 81 0.66 -3.10 10.52
N GLY A 82 1.84 -3.42 9.97
CA GLY A 82 2.48 -4.71 10.15
C GLY A 82 2.68 -5.13 11.62
N PRO A 83 3.30 -4.31 12.49
CA PRO A 83 3.48 -4.65 13.90
C PRO A 83 2.16 -4.83 14.65
N ILE A 84 1.13 -4.02 14.34
CA ILE A 84 -0.21 -4.15 14.97
C ILE A 84 -0.84 -5.50 14.60
N ALA A 85 -0.82 -5.85 13.31
CA ALA A 85 -1.36 -7.13 12.84
C ALA A 85 -0.64 -8.33 13.47
N ALA A 86 0.69 -8.22 13.65
CA ALA A 86 1.50 -9.25 14.29
C ALA A 86 1.20 -9.39 15.79
N ASP A 87 1.05 -8.27 16.53
CA ASP A 87 0.76 -8.29 17.96
C ASP A 87 -0.63 -8.86 18.27
N LYS A 88 -1.61 -8.53 17.46
CA LYS A 88 -2.99 -9.04 17.62
C LYS A 88 -3.20 -10.46 17.10
N GLU A 89 -2.15 -11.09 16.53
CA GLU A 89 -2.17 -12.47 16.02
C GLU A 89 -3.31 -12.73 15.02
N VAL A 90 -3.64 -11.73 14.20
CA VAL A 90 -4.79 -11.80 13.29
C VAL A 90 -4.56 -12.65 12.03
N GLY A 91 -3.41 -13.34 11.93
CA GLY A 91 -3.12 -14.25 10.82
C GLY A 91 -2.87 -13.51 9.49
N ILE A 92 -2.28 -12.31 9.54
CA ILE A 92 -1.94 -11.48 8.39
C ILE A 92 -0.45 -11.23 8.39
N LYS A 93 0.18 -11.27 7.21
CA LYS A 93 1.60 -11.04 7.02
C LYS A 93 1.84 -9.95 5.99
N LEU A 94 2.77 -9.04 6.28
CA LEU A 94 3.38 -8.18 5.28
C LEU A 94 4.27 -9.04 4.38
N VAL A 95 4.03 -9.02 3.08
CA VAL A 95 4.72 -9.87 2.09
C VAL A 95 5.84 -9.13 1.39
N THR A 96 5.59 -7.88 1.02
CA THR A 96 6.56 -7.01 0.37
C THR A 96 6.22 -5.55 0.60
N TYR A 97 7.25 -4.74 0.70
CA TYR A 97 7.15 -3.29 0.61
C TYR A 97 7.09 -2.88 -0.86
N THR A 98 6.31 -1.87 -1.20
CA THR A 98 6.03 -1.53 -2.61
C THR A 98 6.53 -0.16 -3.03
N ASN A 99 6.47 0.82 -2.16
CA ASN A 99 6.94 2.17 -2.45
C ASN A 99 7.08 3.00 -1.18
N PRO A 100 8.10 3.84 -1.03
CA PRO A 100 8.14 4.94 -0.09
C PRO A 100 7.46 6.18 -0.66
N SER A 101 6.90 6.99 0.22
CA SER A 101 6.49 8.36 -0.06
C SER A 101 7.71 9.23 -0.37
N TYR A 102 7.58 10.11 -1.36
CA TYR A 102 8.60 11.08 -1.74
C TYR A 102 7.98 12.47 -1.97
N GLY A 103 7.14 12.92 -1.04
CA GLY A 103 6.51 14.23 -1.03
C GLY A 103 5.01 14.22 -1.25
N THR A 104 4.39 13.05 -1.44
CA THR A 104 2.94 12.94 -1.56
C THR A 104 2.25 13.19 -0.23
N ASP A 105 2.85 12.76 0.86
CA ASP A 105 2.33 12.91 2.22
C ASP A 105 2.74 14.26 2.80
N LYS A 106 1.77 14.97 3.36
CA LYS A 106 1.92 16.35 3.87
C LYS A 106 1.18 16.55 5.17
N ILE A 107 1.83 17.22 6.11
CA ILE A 107 1.18 17.75 7.30
C ILE A 107 0.66 19.14 6.96
N ILE A 108 -0.65 19.32 7.05
CA ILE A 108 -1.33 20.59 6.75
C ILE A 108 -1.89 21.17 8.03
N LEU A 109 -1.58 22.44 8.28
CA LEU A 109 -2.08 23.23 9.39
C LEU A 109 -3.24 24.12 8.93
N ALA A 110 -4.26 24.24 9.77
CA ALA A 110 -5.40 25.13 9.54
C ALA A 110 -4.96 26.61 9.52
N PRO A 111 -5.73 27.50 8.86
CA PRO A 111 -5.43 28.91 8.84
C PRO A 111 -5.23 29.49 10.23
N GLY A 112 -4.12 30.22 10.44
CA GLY A 112 -3.76 30.81 11.74
C GLY A 112 -2.90 29.94 12.65
N ILE A 113 -2.76 28.65 12.37
CA ILE A 113 -1.79 27.74 13.01
C ILE A 113 -0.49 27.80 12.20
N ILE A 114 0.63 28.11 12.84
CA ILE A 114 1.93 28.29 12.16
C ILE A 114 3.07 27.48 12.81
N SER A 115 2.76 26.73 13.87
CA SER A 115 3.76 25.91 14.57
C SER A 115 3.12 24.74 15.29
N ALA A 116 3.90 23.70 15.57
CA ALA A 116 3.47 22.53 16.36
C ALA A 116 3.03 22.93 17.79
N GLU A 117 3.69 23.92 18.39
CA GLU A 117 3.35 24.39 19.76
C GLU A 117 1.90 24.87 19.86
N GLN A 118 1.34 25.43 18.79
CA GLN A 118 -0.04 25.89 18.75
C GLN A 118 -1.06 24.75 18.63
N LEU A 119 -0.61 23.52 18.38
CA LEU A 119 -1.47 22.33 18.36
C LEU A 119 -1.70 21.74 19.76
N LYS A 120 -1.03 22.22 20.79
CA LYS A 120 -1.25 21.74 22.16
C LYS A 120 -2.69 21.97 22.60
N GLY A 121 -3.37 20.88 22.96
CA GLY A 121 -4.79 20.88 23.32
C GLY A 121 -5.76 20.85 22.14
N GLU A 122 -5.26 20.95 20.89
CA GLU A 122 -6.09 20.95 19.70
C GLU A 122 -6.31 19.52 19.18
N THR A 123 -7.30 19.38 18.29
CA THR A 123 -7.62 18.13 17.60
C THR A 123 -6.78 18.03 16.32
N VAL A 124 -6.14 16.87 16.14
CA VAL A 124 -5.34 16.52 14.98
C VAL A 124 -5.92 15.27 14.32
N ALA A 125 -6.29 15.36 13.05
CA ALA A 125 -6.86 14.23 12.32
C ALA A 125 -5.77 13.36 11.71
N VAL A 126 -5.91 12.04 11.88
CA VAL A 126 -5.03 11.01 11.33
C VAL A 126 -5.83 9.76 11.00
N LEU A 127 -5.29 8.87 10.19
CA LEU A 127 -5.77 7.49 10.07
C LEU A 127 -4.98 6.64 11.06
N GLU A 128 -5.65 6.18 12.12
CA GLU A 128 -5.04 5.56 13.28
C GLU A 128 -4.28 4.27 12.95
N GLY A 129 -3.09 4.14 13.53
CA GLY A 129 -2.22 2.97 13.34
C GLY A 129 -1.50 2.92 11.98
N GLY A 130 -1.71 3.92 11.13
CA GLY A 130 -1.12 4.00 9.79
C GLY A 130 -0.04 5.06 9.65
N LEU A 131 0.41 5.24 8.42
CA LEU A 131 1.43 6.20 7.99
C LEU A 131 1.13 7.61 8.50
N THR A 132 -0.11 8.07 8.39
CA THR A 132 -0.52 9.44 8.72
C THR A 132 -0.25 9.77 10.19
N GLN A 133 -0.52 8.81 11.09
CA GLN A 133 -0.31 9.01 12.53
C GLN A 133 1.17 9.02 12.88
N ILE A 134 1.98 8.14 12.29
CA ILE A 134 3.43 8.11 12.58
C ILE A 134 4.12 9.35 12.02
N PHE A 135 3.73 9.84 10.86
CA PHE A 135 4.28 11.06 10.28
C PHE A 135 3.96 12.28 11.15
N MET A 136 2.71 12.42 11.58
CA MET A 136 2.32 13.48 12.50
C MET A 136 3.09 13.38 13.84
N ALA A 137 3.22 12.19 14.40
CA ALA A 137 3.95 11.99 15.67
C ALA A 137 5.44 12.32 15.55
N GLU A 138 6.09 11.94 14.45
CA GLU A 138 7.48 12.29 14.15
C GLU A 138 7.66 13.81 14.05
N TRP A 139 6.77 14.48 13.32
CA TRP A 139 6.83 15.92 13.15
C TRP A 139 6.59 16.67 14.47
N LEU A 140 5.61 16.25 15.28
CA LEU A 140 5.36 16.84 16.61
C LEU A 140 6.58 16.69 17.50
N ARG A 141 7.17 15.48 17.59
CA ARG A 141 8.38 15.22 18.39
C ARG A 141 9.53 16.12 17.97
N ASP A 142 9.78 16.25 16.68
CA ASP A 142 10.89 17.02 16.14
C ASP A 142 10.71 18.53 16.37
N ASN A 143 9.47 18.96 16.61
CA ASN A 143 9.12 20.34 16.99
C ASN A 143 8.90 20.50 18.50
N GLY A 144 9.28 19.50 19.31
CA GLY A 144 9.26 19.59 20.77
C GLY A 144 7.88 19.49 21.42
N VAL A 145 6.90 18.93 20.70
CA VAL A 145 5.53 18.66 21.20
C VAL A 145 5.38 17.17 21.45
N ASP A 146 5.01 16.81 22.67
CA ASP A 146 4.71 15.42 23.02
C ASP A 146 3.34 15.02 22.48
N ILE A 147 3.21 13.76 22.00
CA ILE A 147 1.95 13.25 21.44
C ILE A 147 0.78 13.30 22.42
N SER A 148 1.08 13.30 23.74
CA SER A 148 0.06 13.43 24.79
C SER A 148 -0.49 14.86 24.94
N GLU A 149 0.15 15.86 24.33
CA GLU A 149 -0.26 17.26 24.37
C GLU A 149 -1.27 17.61 23.27
N VAL A 150 -1.56 16.71 22.33
CA VAL A 150 -2.56 16.87 21.26
C VAL A 150 -3.65 15.81 21.36
N SER A 151 -4.82 16.08 20.75
CA SER A 151 -5.92 15.12 20.70
C SER A 151 -6.00 14.51 19.30
N PHE A 152 -5.55 13.25 19.15
CA PHE A 152 -5.70 12.54 17.88
C PHE A 152 -7.16 12.12 17.67
N THR A 153 -7.65 12.24 16.43
CA THR A 153 -8.94 11.72 16.00
C THR A 153 -8.75 10.85 14.76
N ASN A 154 -9.32 9.63 14.82
CA ASN A 154 -9.24 8.68 13.71
C ASN A 154 -10.28 9.02 12.65
N LEU A 155 -9.83 9.41 11.46
CA LEU A 155 -10.68 9.76 10.33
C LEU A 155 -10.09 9.20 9.03
N ILE A 156 -10.92 8.65 8.17
CA ILE A 156 -10.58 8.37 6.78
C ILE A 156 -10.42 9.70 6.02
N MET A 157 -9.73 9.69 4.87
CA MET A 157 -9.29 10.92 4.20
C MET A 157 -10.41 11.91 3.88
N ASP A 158 -11.53 11.46 3.33
CA ASP A 158 -12.67 12.35 3.02
C ASP A 158 -13.23 13.02 4.28
N ASP A 159 -13.32 12.28 5.38
CA ASP A 159 -13.77 12.81 6.67
C ASP A 159 -12.73 13.77 7.26
N ALA A 160 -11.43 13.49 7.10
CA ALA A 160 -10.36 14.37 7.54
C ALA A 160 -10.35 15.70 6.75
N VAL A 161 -10.59 15.67 5.43
CA VAL A 161 -10.82 16.88 4.62
C VAL A 161 -12.00 17.66 5.18
N GLY A 162 -13.13 16.98 5.45
CA GLY A 162 -14.32 17.59 6.04
C GLY A 162 -14.04 18.21 7.41
N ALA A 163 -13.26 17.53 8.27
CA ALA A 163 -12.91 18.03 9.60
C ALA A 163 -12.03 19.29 9.55
N MET A 164 -11.05 19.32 8.65
CA MET A 164 -10.21 20.48 8.44
C MET A 164 -11.03 21.67 7.93
N VAL A 165 -11.78 21.49 6.83
CA VAL A 165 -12.60 22.54 6.22
C VAL A 165 -13.70 23.02 7.17
N GLY A 166 -14.27 22.13 7.96
CA GLY A 166 -15.28 22.43 8.99
C GLY A 166 -14.72 23.06 10.26
N GLY A 167 -13.38 23.14 10.41
CA GLY A 167 -12.71 23.73 11.56
C GLY A 167 -12.80 22.89 12.85
N THR A 168 -13.02 21.57 12.74
CA THR A 168 -13.04 20.63 13.88
C THR A 168 -11.69 19.94 14.09
N ALA A 169 -10.75 20.06 13.14
CA ALA A 169 -9.35 19.69 13.28
C ALA A 169 -8.46 20.89 12.98
N ALA A 170 -7.41 21.09 13.79
CA ALA A 170 -6.44 22.18 13.66
C ALA A 170 -5.26 21.79 12.74
N ALA A 171 -5.04 20.49 12.56
CA ALA A 171 -4.06 19.93 11.64
C ALA A 171 -4.50 18.53 11.22
N ALA A 172 -3.98 18.10 10.08
CA ALA A 172 -4.10 16.72 9.63
C ALA A 172 -2.91 16.36 8.74
N GLU A 173 -2.70 15.07 8.59
CA GLU A 173 -1.83 14.54 7.55
C GLU A 173 -2.70 14.08 6.37
N PHE A 174 -2.22 14.39 5.16
CA PHE A 174 -2.87 14.04 3.91
C PHE A 174 -1.88 13.56 2.87
N TRP A 175 -2.26 12.53 2.14
CA TRP A 175 -1.64 12.21 0.85
C TRP A 175 -2.36 12.89 -0.31
N GLU A 176 -1.72 12.95 -1.49
CA GLU A 176 -2.35 13.49 -2.69
C GLU A 176 -3.38 12.51 -3.32
N PRO A 177 -4.50 12.98 -3.86
CA PRO A 177 -4.83 14.40 -4.11
C PRO A 177 -5.52 15.13 -2.95
N PHE A 178 -5.75 14.50 -1.81
CA PHE A 178 -6.51 15.08 -0.68
C PHE A 178 -5.83 16.31 -0.08
N GLY A 179 -4.48 16.29 0.01
CA GLY A 179 -3.72 17.46 0.45
C GLY A 179 -3.97 18.70 -0.40
N SER A 180 -3.96 18.55 -1.71
CA SER A 180 -4.27 19.63 -2.66
C SER A 180 -5.71 20.11 -2.52
N GLN A 181 -6.68 19.21 -2.32
CA GLN A 181 -8.09 19.56 -2.10
C GLN A 181 -8.28 20.43 -0.85
N VAL A 182 -7.60 20.08 0.26
CA VAL A 182 -7.66 20.90 1.48
C VAL A 182 -7.06 22.28 1.27
N LEU A 183 -5.88 22.36 0.63
CA LEU A 183 -5.22 23.64 0.37
C LEU A 183 -6.05 24.54 -0.55
N GLU A 184 -6.77 23.97 -1.51
CA GLU A 184 -7.71 24.71 -2.37
C GLU A 184 -8.96 25.18 -1.59
N ALA A 185 -9.54 24.31 -0.77
CA ALA A 185 -10.75 24.60 -0.01
C ALA A 185 -10.52 25.55 1.18
N MET A 186 -9.29 25.65 1.70
CA MET A 186 -8.93 26.41 2.89
C MET A 186 -7.86 27.47 2.61
N PRO A 187 -8.18 28.62 2.00
CA PRO A 187 -7.21 29.70 1.81
C PRO A 187 -6.55 30.12 3.12
N GLY A 188 -5.22 30.01 3.19
CA GLY A 188 -4.44 30.30 4.40
C GLY A 188 -4.03 29.06 5.21
N ALA A 189 -4.47 27.86 4.84
CA ALA A 189 -3.86 26.63 5.30
C ALA A 189 -2.43 26.50 4.75
N THR A 190 -1.53 25.87 5.49
CA THR A 190 -0.11 25.77 5.13
C THR A 190 0.42 24.36 5.30
N VAL A 191 1.32 23.96 4.40
CA VAL A 191 2.09 22.72 4.55
C VAL A 191 3.21 22.98 5.56
N ALA A 192 3.21 22.24 6.65
CA ALA A 192 4.21 22.33 7.71
C ALA A 192 5.41 21.39 7.49
N ALA A 193 5.16 20.25 6.87
CA ALA A 193 6.17 19.26 6.51
C ALA A 193 5.64 18.41 5.34
N ASP A 194 6.55 17.86 4.56
CA ASP A 194 6.24 16.82 3.58
C ASP A 194 7.26 15.69 3.63
N SER A 195 6.95 14.56 3.00
CA SER A 195 7.78 13.35 3.01
C SER A 195 9.04 13.44 2.14
N THR A 196 9.40 14.59 1.57
CA THR A 196 10.69 14.79 0.86
C THR A 196 11.87 15.00 1.80
N GLU A 197 11.64 15.17 3.12
CA GLU A 197 12.72 15.31 4.07
C GLU A 197 13.61 14.05 4.06
N GLU A 198 14.92 14.27 4.07
CA GLU A 198 15.93 13.21 3.92
C GLU A 198 15.73 12.03 4.89
N LYS A 199 15.37 12.31 6.15
CA LYS A 199 15.14 11.30 7.20
C LYS A 199 14.01 10.33 6.83
N TYR A 200 12.93 10.80 6.18
CA TYR A 200 11.80 9.96 5.80
C TYR A 200 12.15 9.09 4.59
N ILE A 201 12.81 9.67 3.60
CA ILE A 201 13.15 8.93 2.39
C ILE A 201 14.27 7.90 2.62
N GLN A 202 15.30 8.24 3.41
CA GLN A 202 16.40 7.31 3.69
C GLN A 202 15.97 6.09 4.49
N THR A 203 15.05 6.28 5.45
CA THR A 203 14.50 5.17 6.26
C THR A 203 13.34 4.46 5.56
N ALA A 204 12.80 5.04 4.48
CA ALA A 204 11.55 4.64 3.85
C ALA A 204 10.44 4.40 4.89
N MET A 205 10.38 5.27 5.90
CA MET A 205 9.49 5.13 7.07
C MET A 205 8.02 5.32 6.70
N LEU A 206 7.75 6.10 5.64
CA LEU A 206 6.40 6.37 5.16
C LEU A 206 6.20 5.62 3.84
N GLY A 207 5.41 4.56 3.84
CA GLY A 207 5.20 3.84 2.60
C GLY A 207 4.28 2.63 2.66
N ASP A 208 4.19 1.99 1.53
CA ASP A 208 3.16 1.02 1.21
C ASP A 208 3.66 -0.41 1.19
N ALA A 209 2.75 -1.33 1.45
CA ALA A 209 3.03 -2.76 1.46
C ALA A 209 1.85 -3.59 0.91
N LEU A 210 2.19 -4.81 0.48
CA LEU A 210 1.23 -5.86 0.20
C LEU A 210 1.14 -6.78 1.42
N TYR A 211 -0.08 -7.01 1.88
CA TYR A 211 -0.40 -7.97 2.93
C TYR A 211 -1.16 -9.16 2.35
N MET A 212 -0.90 -10.34 2.92
CA MET A 212 -1.66 -11.56 2.62
C MET A 212 -2.06 -12.27 3.91
N SER A 213 -3.20 -12.96 3.89
CA SER A 213 -3.55 -13.82 5.02
C SER A 213 -2.61 -15.05 5.07
N THR A 214 -2.25 -15.49 6.27
CA THR A 214 -1.46 -16.71 6.47
C THR A 214 -2.14 -17.92 5.81
N ALA A 215 -3.48 -17.99 5.92
CA ALA A 215 -4.25 -19.03 5.28
C ALA A 215 -4.12 -19.05 3.74
N PHE A 216 -4.01 -17.85 3.12
CA PHE A 216 -3.77 -17.76 1.68
C PHE A 216 -2.34 -18.18 1.31
N ILE A 217 -1.33 -17.68 2.04
CA ILE A 217 0.08 -18.03 1.79
C ILE A 217 0.32 -19.54 1.92
N GLU A 218 -0.17 -20.15 3.00
CA GLU A 218 0.04 -21.56 3.28
C GLU A 218 -0.84 -22.50 2.46
N GLY A 219 -2.11 -22.13 2.28
CA GLY A 219 -3.09 -22.96 1.55
C GLY A 219 -2.96 -22.86 0.04
N ARG A 220 -2.46 -21.73 -0.48
CA ARG A 220 -2.41 -21.43 -1.92
C ARG A 220 -1.07 -20.77 -2.31
N PRO A 221 0.09 -21.38 -1.99
CA PRO A 221 1.42 -20.73 -2.12
C PRO A 221 1.74 -20.34 -3.57
N GLU A 222 1.30 -21.11 -4.56
CA GLU A 222 1.48 -20.77 -5.97
C GLU A 222 0.67 -19.52 -6.36
N ALA A 223 -0.56 -19.40 -5.86
CA ALA A 223 -1.40 -18.22 -6.11
C ALA A 223 -0.82 -16.98 -5.41
N ALA A 224 -0.29 -17.11 -4.19
CA ALA A 224 0.37 -16.03 -3.48
C ALA A 224 1.63 -15.53 -4.24
N ALA A 225 2.44 -16.43 -4.78
CA ALA A 225 3.58 -16.09 -5.62
C ALA A 225 3.14 -15.41 -6.93
N LYS A 226 2.11 -15.94 -7.60
CA LYS A 226 1.55 -15.33 -8.82
C LYS A 226 0.97 -13.95 -8.57
N LEU A 227 0.29 -13.75 -7.44
CA LEU A 227 -0.24 -12.43 -7.05
C LEU A 227 0.90 -11.42 -6.88
N THR A 228 1.98 -11.81 -6.19
CA THR A 228 3.15 -10.95 -6.02
C THR A 228 3.81 -10.62 -7.36
N ARG A 229 3.96 -11.61 -8.27
CA ARG A 229 4.48 -11.34 -9.63
C ARG A 229 3.55 -10.44 -10.43
N ALA A 230 2.23 -10.62 -10.32
CA ALA A 230 1.25 -9.80 -11.03
C ALA A 230 1.37 -8.32 -10.66
N TYR A 231 1.63 -8.01 -9.38
CA TYR A 231 1.90 -6.64 -8.95
C TYR A 231 3.11 -6.06 -9.67
N PHE A 232 4.25 -6.74 -9.61
CA PHE A 232 5.48 -6.23 -10.23
C PHE A 232 5.44 -6.22 -11.76
N ASN A 233 4.77 -7.18 -12.38
CA ASN A 233 4.52 -7.15 -13.83
C ASN A 233 3.69 -5.92 -14.23
N ALA A 234 2.75 -5.50 -13.38
CA ALA A 234 1.99 -4.27 -13.61
C ALA A 234 2.85 -3.01 -13.42
N VAL A 235 3.78 -3.01 -12.46
CA VAL A 235 4.78 -1.95 -12.29
C VAL A 235 5.68 -1.85 -13.52
N ASP A 236 6.19 -2.98 -14.01
CA ASP A 236 7.03 -3.03 -15.23
C ASP A 236 6.26 -2.50 -16.45
N PHE A 237 4.98 -2.91 -16.58
CA PHE A 237 4.10 -2.39 -17.64
C PHE A 237 3.93 -0.87 -17.54
N TRP A 238 3.64 -0.36 -16.33
CA TRP A 238 3.47 1.08 -16.09
C TRP A 238 4.75 1.86 -16.41
N LYS A 239 5.92 1.41 -15.95
CA LYS A 239 7.21 2.06 -16.28
C LYS A 239 7.46 2.15 -17.79
N ALA A 240 7.05 1.13 -18.53
CA ALA A 240 7.18 1.09 -20.00
C ALA A 240 6.08 1.88 -20.73
N ASN A 241 4.90 2.05 -20.12
CA ASN A 241 3.70 2.64 -20.73
C ASN A 241 2.97 3.55 -19.74
N PRO A 242 3.63 4.61 -19.19
CA PRO A 242 3.09 5.37 -18.06
C PRO A 242 1.76 6.06 -18.37
N THR A 243 1.60 6.63 -19.58
CA THR A 243 0.35 7.29 -19.98
C THR A 243 -0.83 6.31 -19.97
N GLU A 244 -0.67 5.11 -20.53
CA GLU A 244 -1.72 4.08 -20.54
C GLU A 244 -1.97 3.54 -19.12
N GLY A 245 -0.88 3.28 -18.37
CA GLY A 245 -0.97 2.84 -16.97
C GLY A 245 -1.73 3.82 -16.10
N ASN A 246 -1.41 5.13 -16.18
CA ASN A 246 -2.11 6.17 -15.42
C ASN A 246 -3.61 6.25 -15.79
N GLN A 247 -3.96 6.08 -17.06
CA GLN A 247 -5.37 6.03 -17.50
C GLN A 247 -6.13 4.84 -16.89
N ILE A 248 -5.49 3.66 -16.84
CA ILE A 248 -6.09 2.45 -16.25
C ILE A 248 -6.29 2.64 -14.74
N ILE A 249 -5.29 3.17 -14.05
CA ILE A 249 -5.35 3.46 -12.62
C ILE A 249 -6.46 4.48 -12.32
N ALA A 250 -6.49 5.59 -13.05
CA ALA A 250 -7.49 6.64 -12.89
C ALA A 250 -8.92 6.09 -13.05
N LYS A 251 -9.15 5.28 -14.08
CA LYS A 251 -10.43 4.60 -14.31
C LYS A 251 -10.78 3.65 -13.16
N GLY A 252 -9.81 2.86 -12.66
CA GLY A 252 -10.02 1.87 -11.60
C GLY A 252 -10.37 2.51 -10.26
N LEU A 253 -9.76 3.65 -9.94
CA LEU A 253 -9.97 4.40 -8.69
C LEU A 253 -11.07 5.46 -8.79
N ASN A 254 -11.61 5.72 -9.99
CA ASN A 254 -12.51 6.83 -10.28
C ASN A 254 -11.87 8.21 -9.97
N PHE A 255 -10.57 8.34 -10.26
CA PHE A 255 -9.81 9.58 -10.19
C PHE A 255 -9.65 10.22 -11.58
N SER A 256 -9.23 11.49 -11.63
CA SER A 256 -8.72 12.06 -12.86
C SER A 256 -7.31 11.54 -13.18
N VAL A 257 -6.91 11.56 -14.45
CA VAL A 257 -5.53 11.20 -14.82
C VAL A 257 -4.53 12.16 -14.17
N ALA A 258 -4.91 13.44 -14.01
CA ALA A 258 -4.07 14.45 -13.36
C ALA A 258 -3.82 14.11 -11.88
N ASP A 259 -4.81 13.59 -11.15
CA ASP A 259 -4.64 13.17 -9.76
C ASP A 259 -3.65 11.98 -9.66
N VAL A 260 -3.73 11.04 -10.62
CA VAL A 260 -2.78 9.92 -10.68
C VAL A 260 -1.38 10.40 -11.03
N GLU A 261 -1.24 11.30 -12.01
CA GLU A 261 0.05 11.86 -12.42
C GLU A 261 0.70 12.72 -11.34
N GLN A 262 -0.09 13.32 -10.45
CA GLN A 262 0.41 14.05 -9.29
C GLN A 262 1.15 13.13 -8.31
N VAL A 263 0.80 11.85 -8.26
CA VAL A 263 1.39 10.85 -7.36
C VAL A 263 2.47 10.02 -8.07
N LEU A 264 2.17 9.52 -9.26
CA LEU A 264 3.01 8.55 -9.98
C LEU A 264 3.93 9.19 -11.02
N GLY A 265 3.68 10.45 -11.40
CA GLY A 265 4.34 11.07 -12.55
C GLY A 265 3.71 10.68 -13.88
N ALA A 266 4.12 11.39 -14.93
CA ALA A 266 3.63 11.19 -16.30
C ALA A 266 4.55 10.29 -17.15
N ASP A 267 5.76 10.00 -16.69
CA ASP A 267 6.85 9.39 -17.46
C ASP A 267 7.35 8.05 -16.92
N GLY A 268 6.83 7.58 -15.77
CA GLY A 268 7.25 6.33 -15.15
C GLY A 268 8.56 6.42 -14.35
N GLU A 269 9.08 7.62 -14.17
CA GLU A 269 10.29 7.90 -13.40
C GLU A 269 9.97 8.26 -11.94
N ILE A 270 11.00 8.46 -11.13
CA ILE A 270 10.84 8.86 -9.73
C ILE A 270 10.35 10.31 -9.68
N LEU A 271 9.16 10.52 -9.11
CA LEU A 271 8.57 11.83 -8.97
C LEU A 271 8.81 12.42 -7.57
N LYS A 272 9.57 13.52 -7.50
CA LYS A 272 9.62 14.32 -6.28
C LYS A 272 8.28 15.07 -6.10
N GLY A 273 7.63 14.87 -4.98
CA GLY A 273 6.25 15.34 -4.71
C GLY A 273 5.21 14.22 -4.80
N GLY A 274 5.60 13.04 -5.30
CA GLY A 274 4.80 11.84 -5.39
C GLY A 274 5.39 10.68 -4.56
N ILE A 275 5.54 9.52 -5.20
CA ILE A 275 6.14 8.31 -4.60
C ILE A 275 7.30 7.78 -5.45
N PHE A 276 8.10 6.92 -4.83
CA PHE A 276 9.07 6.10 -5.55
C PHE A 276 8.59 4.65 -5.64
N VAL A 277 8.06 4.26 -6.80
CA VAL A 277 7.55 2.90 -7.03
C VAL A 277 8.72 1.93 -7.19
N PHE A 278 8.86 0.98 -6.27
CA PHE A 278 9.86 -0.09 -6.36
C PHE A 278 9.52 -1.05 -7.49
N ASP A 279 10.54 -1.42 -8.27
CA ASP A 279 10.47 -2.66 -9.03
C ASP A 279 10.76 -3.87 -8.13
N ARG A 280 10.71 -5.05 -8.71
CA ARG A 280 10.85 -6.32 -7.99
C ARG A 280 12.21 -6.46 -7.30
N GLU A 281 13.28 -6.05 -7.97
CA GLU A 281 14.64 -6.10 -7.45
C GLU A 281 14.84 -5.11 -6.31
N GLN A 282 14.33 -3.90 -6.45
CA GLN A 282 14.37 -2.87 -5.41
C GLN A 282 13.60 -3.29 -4.16
N ALA A 283 12.41 -3.88 -4.34
CA ALA A 283 11.65 -4.44 -3.23
C ALA A 283 12.43 -5.57 -2.53
N ALA A 284 13.09 -6.45 -3.28
CA ALA A 284 13.91 -7.53 -2.73
C ALA A 284 15.11 -6.99 -1.92
N VAL A 285 15.77 -5.93 -2.40
CA VAL A 285 16.86 -5.26 -1.67
C VAL A 285 16.33 -4.63 -0.37
N PHE A 286 15.23 -3.90 -0.43
CA PHE A 286 14.65 -3.26 0.76
C PHE A 286 14.18 -4.27 1.82
N MET A 287 13.62 -5.40 1.36
CA MET A 287 13.19 -6.51 2.22
C MET A 287 14.36 -7.39 2.73
N GLY A 288 15.62 -7.06 2.41
CA GLY A 288 16.80 -7.81 2.85
C GLY A 288 16.94 -9.20 2.21
N LEU A 289 16.37 -9.43 1.02
CA LEU A 289 16.43 -10.72 0.33
C LEU A 289 17.63 -10.84 -0.60
N THR A 290 18.09 -9.72 -1.12
CA THR A 290 19.23 -9.63 -2.06
C THR A 290 20.11 -8.45 -1.67
N GLU A 291 21.41 -8.53 -2.00
CA GLU A 291 22.31 -7.38 -1.90
C GLU A 291 22.03 -6.39 -3.04
N GLY A 292 22.18 -5.10 -2.75
CA GLY A 292 22.00 -4.04 -3.72
C GLY A 292 22.03 -2.64 -3.11
N THR A 293 21.87 -1.63 -3.95
CA THR A 293 21.73 -0.23 -3.54
C THR A 293 20.41 0.31 -4.06
N LEU A 294 19.75 1.10 -3.24
CA LEU A 294 18.51 1.79 -3.62
C LEU A 294 18.79 3.25 -3.94
N PRO A 295 18.04 3.87 -4.85
CA PRO A 295 18.12 5.30 -5.12
C PRO A 295 17.80 6.15 -3.89
N LEU A 296 18.05 7.45 -3.99
CA LEU A 296 17.70 8.46 -2.98
C LEU A 296 18.34 8.22 -1.60
N GLY A 297 19.34 7.33 -1.50
CA GLY A 297 19.97 7.00 -0.22
C GLY A 297 19.13 6.09 0.68
N ILE A 298 18.09 5.46 0.16
CA ILE A 298 17.26 4.50 0.90
C ILE A 298 18.14 3.34 1.36
N ALA A 299 18.02 2.97 2.63
CA ALA A 299 18.81 1.89 3.22
C ALA A 299 18.45 0.53 2.61
N SER A 300 19.48 -0.23 2.21
CA SER A 300 19.32 -1.65 1.92
C SER A 300 18.92 -2.39 3.21
N ASP A 301 18.10 -3.44 3.12
CA ASP A 301 17.54 -4.11 4.29
C ASP A 301 16.74 -3.14 5.19
N GLY A 302 16.15 -2.10 4.59
CA GLY A 302 15.48 -1.02 5.30
C GLY A 302 14.21 -1.45 6.02
N MET A 303 13.57 -2.55 5.59
CA MET A 303 12.34 -3.03 6.20
C MET A 303 12.50 -3.32 7.70
N LYS A 304 13.67 -3.80 8.13
CA LYS A 304 13.91 -4.04 9.55
C LYS A 304 13.91 -2.73 10.34
N ALA A 305 14.61 -1.71 9.86
CA ALA A 305 14.62 -0.40 10.52
C ALA A 305 13.24 0.24 10.54
N HIS A 306 12.51 0.14 9.43
CA HIS A 306 11.11 0.57 9.32
C HIS A 306 10.23 -0.11 10.39
N TRP A 307 10.33 -1.43 10.51
CA TRP A 307 9.60 -2.22 11.51
C TRP A 307 9.90 -1.78 12.94
N ASP A 308 11.18 -1.63 13.27
CA ASP A 308 11.62 -1.26 14.62
C ASP A 308 11.10 0.16 14.97
N ILE A 309 11.25 1.16 14.08
CA ILE A 309 10.76 2.52 14.30
C ILE A 309 9.23 2.53 14.47
N THR A 310 8.52 1.82 13.61
CA THR A 310 7.06 1.73 13.68
C THR A 310 6.60 1.06 14.97
N THR A 311 7.25 -0.03 15.37
CA THR A 311 6.95 -0.72 16.64
C THR A 311 7.17 0.19 17.84
N ASP A 312 8.25 0.99 17.87
CA ASP A 312 8.53 1.93 18.95
C ASP A 312 7.43 2.99 19.10
N TRP A 313 6.88 3.48 17.99
CA TRP A 313 5.74 4.39 18.01
C TRP A 313 4.46 3.71 18.49
N TRP A 314 4.18 2.50 18.03
CA TRP A 314 2.96 1.79 18.43
C TRP A 314 2.98 1.37 19.90
N LEU A 315 4.17 1.12 20.48
CA LEU A 315 4.32 0.97 21.93
C LEU A 315 3.97 2.26 22.69
N LYS A 316 4.40 3.42 22.19
CA LYS A 316 4.07 4.72 22.81
C LYS A 316 2.58 5.05 22.71
N PHE A 317 1.92 4.70 21.61
CA PHE A 317 0.49 4.87 21.43
C PHE A 317 -0.34 3.79 22.12
N GLY A 318 0.27 2.68 22.54
CA GLY A 318 -0.43 1.55 23.17
C GLY A 318 -1.18 0.65 22.17
N PHE A 319 -0.83 0.68 20.89
CA PHE A 319 -1.41 -0.21 19.87
C PHE A 319 -0.83 -1.62 19.94
N VAL A 320 0.41 -1.75 20.40
CA VAL A 320 1.07 -3.02 20.67
C VAL A 320 1.50 -3.08 22.13
N ASP A 321 1.46 -4.28 22.71
CA ASP A 321 1.77 -4.49 24.12
C ASP A 321 3.28 -4.77 24.35
N ARG A 322 4.00 -5.13 23.29
CA ARG A 322 5.42 -5.48 23.30
C ARG A 322 6.06 -5.26 21.93
N ALA A 323 7.38 -5.07 21.91
CA ALA A 323 8.14 -5.11 20.67
C ALA A 323 8.18 -6.56 20.14
N LEU A 324 7.84 -6.73 18.87
CA LEU A 324 7.88 -8.02 18.18
C LEU A 324 9.00 -8.01 17.13
N PRO A 325 9.77 -9.10 17.01
CA PRO A 325 10.68 -9.25 15.88
C PRO A 325 9.92 -9.16 14.56
N MET A 326 10.53 -8.57 13.54
CA MET A 326 9.93 -8.40 12.20
C MET A 326 9.42 -9.73 11.64
N GLU A 327 10.12 -10.83 11.90
CA GLU A 327 9.79 -12.18 11.43
C GLU A 327 8.43 -12.70 11.95
N THR A 328 7.89 -12.06 13.00
CA THR A 328 6.55 -12.41 13.50
C THR A 328 5.43 -11.89 12.61
N GLY A 329 5.66 -10.78 11.89
CA GLY A 329 4.66 -10.10 11.05
C GLY A 329 4.98 -10.07 9.57
N VAL A 330 6.20 -10.46 9.16
CA VAL A 330 6.66 -10.44 7.77
C VAL A 330 6.88 -11.87 7.27
N ASP A 331 6.30 -12.19 6.11
CA ASP A 331 6.54 -13.44 5.38
C ASP A 331 6.91 -13.14 3.93
N THR A 332 8.20 -13.21 3.63
CA THR A 332 8.73 -12.94 2.30
C THR A 332 8.66 -14.13 1.35
N THR A 333 8.07 -15.26 1.74
CA THR A 333 7.97 -16.47 0.89
C THR A 333 7.34 -16.18 -0.47
N PRO A 334 6.21 -15.43 -0.60
CA PRO A 334 5.65 -15.10 -1.90
C PRO A 334 6.59 -14.22 -2.75
N LEU A 335 7.29 -13.25 -2.14
CA LEU A 335 8.24 -12.40 -2.85
C LEU A 335 9.46 -13.21 -3.33
N ARG A 336 10.02 -14.09 -2.48
CA ARG A 336 11.12 -14.99 -2.89
C ARG A 336 10.74 -15.88 -4.08
N ALA A 337 9.51 -16.40 -4.07
CA ALA A 337 8.99 -17.18 -5.20
C ALA A 337 8.73 -16.33 -6.46
N ALA A 338 8.46 -15.05 -6.28
CA ALA A 338 8.28 -14.11 -7.39
C ALA A 338 9.60 -13.68 -8.06
N LEU A 339 10.75 -13.87 -7.39
CA LEU A 339 12.09 -13.59 -7.92
C LEU A 339 12.66 -14.73 -8.78
N GLN A 340 12.04 -15.91 -8.77
CA GLN A 340 12.45 -17.09 -9.56
C GLN A 340 11.83 -17.07 -10.95
#